data_8a460031876acce490b94a11308af492
#
_entry.id   8a460031876acce490b94a11308af492
#
_cell.length_a   1.000
_cell.length_b   1.000
_cell.length_c   1.000
_cell.angle_alpha   90.00
_cell.angle_beta   90.00
_cell.angle_gamma   90.00
#
_symmetry.space_group_name_H-M   'P 1'
#
loop_
_entity.id
_entity.type
_entity.pdbx_description
1 polymer ?
#
loop_
_entity_poly.entity_id
_entity_poly.type
_entity_poly.pdbx_seq_one_letter_code
_entity_poly.pdbx_strand_id
1 'polypeptide(L)'
;MKSQIPVYLFTGFFEAGKTKAIQETLEDERFNSGERTLLLMCEEGIEEINPDRFPGKNVFAENIEDASQIAADYLYSLEKKYKIERVIVEYNGMWLLNDLYSNLPEKWFIYQEILFADAATFVSYNANMRSLVVDKLTNAEMIIFNRSNEKTDKDEFHKIIRGISRRCAIAYENADGTMDYDEKEDPLPFDVNAPVIEIADRDYALWYRDMAEEPDKYNGKTVKFKGIVAVNGKLPKNTVVCGRHVMTCCVEDISYKGLVTVIPDGVSLNNRDWVVITADFVVEYNKLYRAKGPVLKVKEIEKSEKPEQEVATFY
;
A
#
# COMPACT_ATOMS: atom_id res chain seq x y z
N MET A 1 -3.45 -14.18 -26.30
CA MET A 1 -2.96 -13.55 -25.07
C MET A 1 -2.54 -14.66 -24.14
N LYS A 2 -1.35 -14.63 -23.54
CA LYS A 2 -0.97 -15.62 -22.53
C LYS A 2 -1.89 -15.38 -21.31
N SER A 3 -2.58 -16.40 -20.82
CA SER A 3 -3.46 -16.31 -19.66
C SER A 3 -2.65 -15.80 -18.46
N GLN A 4 -3.08 -14.71 -17.82
CA GLN A 4 -2.53 -14.22 -16.57
C GLN A 4 -3.02 -15.09 -15.41
N ILE A 5 -2.20 -15.26 -14.38
CA ILE A 5 -2.49 -16.10 -13.21
C ILE A 5 -2.73 -15.17 -12.01
N PRO A 6 -3.96 -15.10 -11.48
CA PRO A 6 -4.26 -14.30 -10.32
C PRO A 6 -3.66 -14.89 -9.05
N VAL A 7 -3.10 -14.02 -8.20
CA VAL A 7 -2.57 -14.35 -6.88
C VAL A 7 -3.46 -13.71 -5.82
N TYR A 8 -4.00 -14.53 -4.94
CA TYR A 8 -4.70 -14.13 -3.73
C TYR A 8 -3.74 -14.21 -2.57
N LEU A 9 -3.38 -13.08 -2.00
CA LEU A 9 -2.34 -12.95 -0.99
C LEU A 9 -2.97 -12.72 0.38
N PHE A 10 -2.75 -13.66 1.28
CA PHE A 10 -3.19 -13.63 2.68
C PHE A 10 -1.97 -13.30 3.54
N THR A 11 -1.96 -12.10 4.11
CA THR A 11 -0.88 -11.60 4.94
C THR A 11 -1.33 -11.44 6.40
N GLY A 12 -0.40 -11.26 7.30
CA GLY A 12 -0.69 -11.06 8.73
C GLY A 12 0.28 -11.82 9.63
N PHE A 13 0.34 -11.41 10.89
CA PHE A 13 1.21 -12.03 11.86
C PHE A 13 0.76 -13.45 12.22
N PHE A 14 1.62 -14.15 12.95
CA PHE A 14 1.36 -15.52 13.38
C PHE A 14 0.00 -15.63 14.08
N GLU A 15 -0.75 -16.69 13.77
CA GLU A 15 -2.08 -16.98 14.33
C GLU A 15 -3.14 -15.88 14.13
N ALA A 16 -2.96 -15.01 13.17
CA ALA A 16 -3.95 -13.99 12.83
C ALA A 16 -5.21 -14.52 12.12
N GLY A 17 -5.32 -15.84 11.88
CA GLY A 17 -6.48 -16.48 11.27
C GLY A 17 -6.39 -16.67 9.76
N LYS A 18 -5.20 -16.52 9.16
CA LYS A 18 -4.97 -16.71 7.71
C LYS A 18 -5.40 -18.10 7.23
N THR A 19 -4.86 -19.15 7.88
CA THR A 19 -5.11 -20.56 7.52
C THR A 19 -6.60 -20.90 7.55
N LYS A 20 -7.33 -20.46 8.59
CA LYS A 20 -8.78 -20.63 8.70
C LYS A 20 -9.50 -19.97 7.51
N ALA A 21 -9.17 -18.72 7.21
CA ALA A 21 -9.79 -17.98 6.10
C ALA A 21 -9.50 -18.63 4.73
N ILE A 22 -8.29 -19.15 4.53
CA ILE A 22 -7.91 -19.89 3.31
C ILE A 22 -8.70 -21.19 3.22
N GLN A 23 -8.84 -21.94 4.33
CA GLN A 23 -9.62 -23.16 4.39
C GLN A 23 -11.08 -22.89 3.99
N GLU A 24 -11.73 -21.91 4.62
CA GLU A 24 -13.12 -21.53 4.32
C GLU A 24 -13.29 -21.05 2.86
N THR A 25 -12.32 -20.29 2.34
CA THR A 25 -12.30 -19.84 0.94
C THR A 25 -12.22 -21.03 -0.03
N LEU A 26 -11.40 -22.02 0.28
CA LEU A 26 -11.24 -23.22 -0.57
C LEU A 26 -12.37 -24.23 -0.43
N GLU A 27 -13.16 -24.17 0.65
CA GLU A 27 -14.39 -24.96 0.83
C GLU A 27 -15.58 -24.36 0.09
N ASP A 28 -15.58 -23.06 -0.20
CA ASP A 28 -16.67 -22.40 -0.92
C ASP A 28 -16.64 -22.76 -2.42
N GLU A 29 -17.68 -23.50 -2.88
CA GLU A 29 -17.82 -23.92 -4.28
C GLU A 29 -17.88 -22.75 -5.27
N ARG A 30 -18.29 -21.54 -4.82
CA ARG A 30 -18.34 -20.35 -5.65
C ARG A 30 -16.94 -19.85 -5.99
N PHE A 31 -16.01 -19.99 -5.05
CA PHE A 31 -14.60 -19.65 -5.25
C PHE A 31 -13.85 -20.84 -5.87
N ASN A 32 -14.01 -22.04 -5.33
CA ASN A 32 -13.30 -23.24 -5.75
C ASN A 32 -14.18 -24.07 -6.71
N SER A 33 -14.39 -23.56 -7.92
CA SER A 33 -15.24 -24.18 -8.94
C SER A 33 -14.51 -25.18 -9.84
N GLY A 34 -13.25 -25.52 -9.51
CA GLY A 34 -12.45 -26.54 -10.20
C GLY A 34 -11.14 -26.04 -10.80
N GLU A 35 -10.82 -24.74 -10.66
CA GLU A 35 -9.55 -24.16 -11.12
C GLU A 35 -8.36 -24.79 -10.38
N ARG A 36 -7.33 -25.12 -11.13
CA ARG A 36 -6.10 -25.69 -10.59
C ARG A 36 -5.35 -24.63 -9.75
N THR A 37 -5.49 -24.75 -8.45
CA THR A 37 -5.02 -23.79 -7.47
C THR A 37 -3.71 -24.27 -6.84
N LEU A 38 -2.65 -23.45 -6.91
CA LEU A 38 -1.45 -23.61 -6.10
C LEU A 38 -1.65 -22.89 -4.77
N LEU A 39 -1.49 -23.60 -3.67
CA LEU A 39 -1.45 -23.04 -2.32
C LEU A 39 -0.01 -23.03 -1.82
N LEU A 40 0.58 -21.84 -1.67
CA LEU A 40 1.89 -21.64 -1.06
C LEU A 40 1.71 -21.34 0.43
N MET A 41 2.22 -22.20 1.28
CA MET A 41 2.18 -22.07 2.75
C MET A 41 3.55 -21.65 3.25
N CYS A 42 3.68 -20.37 3.67
CA CYS A 42 4.95 -19.81 4.13
C CYS A 42 5.03 -19.72 5.66
N GLU A 43 4.11 -20.33 6.36
CA GLU A 43 4.05 -20.34 7.83
C GLU A 43 3.45 -21.64 8.33
N GLU A 44 4.03 -22.24 9.36
CA GLU A 44 3.46 -23.39 10.06
C GLU A 44 2.73 -22.87 11.31
N GLY A 45 1.40 -22.97 11.33
CA GLY A 45 0.55 -22.60 12.45
C GLY A 45 -0.02 -23.79 13.19
N ILE A 46 -0.88 -23.53 14.19
CA ILE A 46 -1.62 -24.58 14.92
C ILE A 46 -2.72 -25.16 14.02
N GLU A 47 -3.34 -24.32 13.19
CA GLU A 47 -4.38 -24.75 12.25
C GLU A 47 -3.74 -25.33 10.98
N GLU A 48 -4.23 -26.48 10.54
CA GLU A 48 -3.78 -27.16 9.33
C GLU A 48 -4.87 -27.13 8.25
N ILE A 49 -4.44 -27.01 7.00
CA ILE A 49 -5.31 -27.17 5.85
C ILE A 49 -5.80 -28.62 5.73
N ASN A 50 -7.11 -28.81 5.64
CA ASN A 50 -7.72 -30.12 5.44
C ASN A 50 -8.26 -30.24 4.00
N PRO A 51 -7.53 -30.87 3.07
CA PRO A 51 -7.97 -31.01 1.68
C PRO A 51 -9.20 -31.89 1.48
N ASP A 52 -9.55 -32.75 2.46
CA ASP A 52 -10.72 -33.62 2.35
C ASP A 52 -12.04 -32.87 2.41
N ARG A 53 -12.01 -31.61 2.86
CA ARG A 53 -13.16 -30.71 2.90
C ARG A 53 -13.34 -29.87 1.63
N PHE A 54 -12.41 -29.96 0.69
CA PHE A 54 -12.52 -29.21 -0.56
C PHE A 54 -13.50 -29.87 -1.54
N PRO A 55 -14.21 -29.07 -2.37
CA PRO A 55 -15.15 -29.59 -3.36
C PRO A 55 -14.48 -30.50 -4.40
N GLY A 56 -13.18 -30.35 -4.64
CA GLY A 56 -12.42 -31.09 -5.64
C GLY A 56 -10.98 -31.36 -5.26
N LYS A 57 -10.29 -32.15 -6.09
CA LYS A 57 -8.84 -32.46 -5.94
C LYS A 57 -7.98 -31.57 -6.84
N ASN A 58 -8.26 -30.30 -6.86
CA ASN A 58 -7.65 -29.32 -7.75
C ASN A 58 -6.71 -28.34 -7.03
N VAL A 59 -6.50 -28.50 -5.71
CA VAL A 59 -5.61 -27.69 -4.87
C VAL A 59 -4.31 -28.45 -4.62
N PHE A 60 -3.18 -27.80 -4.90
CA PHE A 60 -1.83 -28.32 -4.75
C PHE A 60 -1.08 -27.47 -3.73
N ALA A 61 -0.81 -28.02 -2.55
CA ALA A 61 -0.10 -27.32 -1.49
C ALA A 61 1.42 -27.54 -1.59
N GLU A 62 2.19 -26.47 -1.41
CA GLU A 62 3.66 -26.48 -1.30
C GLU A 62 4.06 -25.62 -0.11
N ASN A 63 4.94 -26.16 0.73
CA ASN A 63 5.47 -25.44 1.88
C ASN A 63 6.72 -24.64 1.50
N ILE A 64 6.82 -23.42 1.98
CA ILE A 64 7.94 -22.52 1.80
C ILE A 64 8.49 -22.20 3.20
N GLU A 65 9.60 -22.80 3.55
CA GLU A 65 10.19 -22.69 4.90
C GLU A 65 11.06 -21.44 5.08
N ASP A 66 11.61 -20.91 3.98
CA ASP A 66 12.48 -19.75 3.99
C ASP A 66 12.18 -18.81 2.83
N ALA A 67 12.23 -17.49 3.09
CA ALA A 67 11.92 -16.46 2.09
C ALA A 67 12.79 -16.58 0.82
N SER A 68 14.02 -17.09 0.92
CA SER A 68 14.91 -17.30 -0.23
C SER A 68 14.41 -18.36 -1.22
N GLN A 69 13.49 -19.22 -0.80
CA GLN A 69 12.83 -20.18 -1.69
C GLN A 69 11.83 -19.51 -2.63
N ILE A 70 11.37 -18.29 -2.31
CA ILE A 70 10.53 -17.49 -3.18
C ILE A 70 11.40 -16.90 -4.29
N ALA A 71 11.68 -17.72 -5.30
CA ALA A 71 12.46 -17.33 -6.47
C ALA A 71 11.62 -17.54 -7.74
N ALA A 72 11.71 -16.61 -8.69
CA ALA A 72 10.91 -16.66 -9.92
C ALA A 72 11.02 -17.99 -10.67
N ASP A 73 12.22 -18.57 -10.75
CA ASP A 73 12.44 -19.86 -11.42
C ASP A 73 11.76 -21.02 -10.67
N TYR A 74 11.77 -21.01 -9.34
CA TYR A 74 11.10 -22.03 -8.53
C TYR A 74 9.59 -21.92 -8.70
N LEU A 75 9.02 -20.72 -8.53
CA LEU A 75 7.58 -20.48 -8.73
C LEU A 75 7.13 -20.85 -10.15
N TYR A 76 7.94 -20.55 -11.16
CA TYR A 76 7.67 -20.97 -12.54
C TYR A 76 7.74 -22.50 -12.73
N SER A 77 8.61 -23.19 -11.99
CA SER A 77 8.64 -24.65 -12.01
C SER A 77 7.36 -25.27 -11.45
N LEU A 78 6.79 -24.68 -10.39
CA LEU A 78 5.50 -25.09 -9.80
C LEU A 78 4.34 -24.81 -10.74
N GLU A 79 4.33 -23.64 -11.44
CA GLU A 79 3.36 -23.33 -12.49
C GLU A 79 3.30 -24.46 -13.53
N LYS A 80 4.44 -24.90 -14.01
CA LYS A 80 4.53 -25.99 -15.00
C LYS A 80 4.14 -27.35 -14.43
N LYS A 81 4.63 -27.67 -13.22
CA LYS A 81 4.38 -28.96 -12.55
C LYS A 81 2.88 -29.19 -12.38
N TYR A 82 2.19 -28.20 -11.89
CA TYR A 82 0.76 -28.31 -11.55
C TYR A 82 -0.19 -27.74 -12.60
N LYS A 83 0.33 -27.04 -13.63
CA LYS A 83 -0.48 -26.38 -14.68
C LYS A 83 -1.56 -25.49 -14.06
N ILE A 84 -1.13 -24.64 -13.13
CA ILE A 84 -2.01 -23.84 -12.30
C ILE A 84 -2.74 -22.75 -13.08
N GLU A 85 -3.91 -22.38 -12.59
CA GLU A 85 -4.76 -21.31 -13.11
C GLU A 85 -4.93 -20.18 -12.08
N ARG A 86 -4.62 -20.46 -10.80
CA ARG A 86 -4.74 -19.54 -9.67
C ARG A 86 -3.71 -19.87 -8.60
N VAL A 87 -3.30 -18.86 -7.84
CA VAL A 87 -2.39 -19.02 -6.69
C VAL A 87 -3.05 -18.42 -5.45
N ILE A 88 -2.94 -19.11 -4.33
CA ILE A 88 -3.19 -18.59 -2.99
C ILE A 88 -1.86 -18.63 -2.25
N VAL A 89 -1.51 -17.53 -1.59
CA VAL A 89 -0.30 -17.44 -0.76
C VAL A 89 -0.68 -17.12 0.67
N GLU A 90 -0.39 -18.03 1.58
CA GLU A 90 -0.33 -17.75 3.02
C GLU A 90 1.07 -17.23 3.34
N TYR A 91 1.22 -15.91 3.39
CA TYR A 91 2.52 -15.29 3.52
C TYR A 91 2.95 -15.16 4.98
N ASN A 92 4.23 -15.42 5.25
CA ASN A 92 4.80 -15.28 6.58
C ASN A 92 4.79 -13.82 7.05
N GLY A 93 4.24 -13.57 8.22
CA GLY A 93 4.07 -12.22 8.77
C GLY A 93 5.38 -11.49 9.04
N MET A 94 6.49 -12.20 9.19
CA MET A 94 7.81 -11.62 9.47
C MET A 94 8.62 -11.30 8.20
N TRP A 95 8.21 -11.78 7.03
CA TRP A 95 8.91 -11.52 5.77
C TRP A 95 8.39 -10.24 5.11
N LEU A 96 9.27 -9.51 4.41
CA LEU A 96 8.89 -8.31 3.68
C LEU A 96 8.15 -8.67 2.38
N LEU A 97 7.06 -7.96 2.09
CA LEU A 97 6.25 -8.19 0.89
C LEU A 97 7.02 -7.92 -0.41
N ASN A 98 7.98 -6.99 -0.37
CA ASN A 98 8.82 -6.71 -1.52
C ASN A 98 9.61 -7.94 -1.99
N ASP A 99 9.96 -8.87 -1.10
CA ASP A 99 10.65 -10.11 -1.46
C ASP A 99 9.74 -11.02 -2.31
N LEU A 100 8.45 -11.05 -2.01
CA LEU A 100 7.47 -11.74 -2.85
C LEU A 100 7.25 -11.02 -4.19
N TYR A 101 6.94 -9.72 -4.14
CA TYR A 101 6.60 -8.97 -5.36
C TYR A 101 7.71 -8.97 -6.41
N SER A 102 8.96 -8.84 -5.96
CA SER A 102 10.13 -8.82 -6.85
C SER A 102 10.42 -10.16 -7.51
N ASN A 103 9.87 -11.25 -6.98
CA ASN A 103 10.12 -12.61 -7.44
C ASN A 103 8.91 -13.28 -8.09
N LEU A 104 7.78 -12.57 -8.24
CA LEU A 104 6.63 -13.13 -8.95
C LEU A 104 6.96 -13.39 -10.43
N PRO A 105 6.60 -14.55 -11.00
CA PRO A 105 6.70 -14.80 -12.43
C PRO A 105 5.92 -13.76 -13.25
N GLU A 106 6.40 -13.41 -14.45
CA GLU A 106 5.83 -12.36 -15.31
C GLU A 106 4.31 -12.45 -15.55
N LYS A 107 3.76 -13.67 -15.51
CA LYS A 107 2.32 -13.90 -15.73
C LYS A 107 1.47 -13.81 -14.46
N TRP A 108 2.11 -13.82 -13.30
CA TRP A 108 1.40 -13.75 -12.04
C TRP A 108 1.17 -12.29 -11.67
N PHE A 109 -0.01 -11.99 -11.17
CA PHE A 109 -0.34 -10.65 -10.68
C PHE A 109 -1.15 -10.75 -9.39
N ILE A 110 -0.88 -9.85 -8.47
CA ILE A 110 -1.68 -9.75 -7.23
C ILE A 110 -3.08 -9.31 -7.65
N TYR A 111 -4.03 -10.20 -7.47
CA TYR A 111 -5.44 -9.94 -7.73
C TYR A 111 -6.14 -9.39 -6.50
N GLN A 112 -5.79 -9.92 -5.32
CA GLN A 112 -6.31 -9.48 -4.05
C GLN A 112 -5.26 -9.65 -2.95
N GLU A 113 -5.14 -8.67 -2.08
CA GLU A 113 -4.26 -8.71 -0.90
C GLU A 113 -5.08 -8.39 0.35
N ILE A 114 -5.16 -9.36 1.26
CA ILE A 114 -5.92 -9.26 2.51
C ILE A 114 -4.96 -9.42 3.68
N LEU A 115 -5.01 -8.46 4.60
CA LEU A 115 -4.28 -8.53 5.86
C LEU A 115 -5.19 -9.06 6.96
N PHE A 116 -4.75 -10.10 7.66
CA PHE A 116 -5.41 -10.63 8.84
C PHE A 116 -4.69 -10.14 10.10
N ALA A 117 -5.43 -9.69 11.08
CA ALA A 117 -4.91 -9.23 12.35
C ALA A 117 -5.77 -9.72 13.52
N ASP A 118 -5.13 -10.08 14.62
CA ASP A 118 -5.81 -10.35 15.88
C ASP A 118 -6.10 -9.03 16.59
N ALA A 119 -7.38 -8.76 16.86
CA ALA A 119 -7.81 -7.53 17.52
C ALA A 119 -7.16 -7.34 18.91
N ALA A 120 -6.82 -8.43 19.61
CA ALA A 120 -6.20 -8.35 20.94
C ALA A 120 -4.71 -7.94 20.89
N THR A 121 -4.03 -8.18 19.77
CA THR A 121 -2.57 -7.98 19.66
C THR A 121 -2.15 -6.87 18.69
N PHE A 122 -3.05 -6.39 17.85
CA PHE A 122 -2.73 -5.45 16.76
C PHE A 122 -2.03 -4.17 17.22
N VAL A 123 -2.53 -3.51 18.30
CA VAL A 123 -1.91 -2.28 18.84
C VAL A 123 -0.50 -2.57 19.33
N SER A 124 -0.29 -3.73 20.00
CA SER A 124 1.04 -4.15 20.46
C SER A 124 1.99 -4.41 19.29
N TYR A 125 1.53 -5.07 18.22
CA TYR A 125 2.33 -5.25 17.01
C TYR A 125 2.65 -3.91 16.33
N ASN A 126 1.67 -3.00 16.24
CA ASN A 126 1.91 -1.67 15.70
C ASN A 126 2.91 -0.87 16.54
N ALA A 127 2.91 -1.00 17.85
CA ALA A 127 3.85 -0.30 18.73
C ALA A 127 5.28 -0.86 18.65
N ASN A 128 5.44 -2.18 18.51
CA ASN A 128 6.74 -2.84 18.62
C ASN A 128 7.36 -3.25 17.27
N MET A 129 6.53 -3.46 16.24
CA MET A 129 6.95 -3.90 14.90
C MET A 129 6.29 -3.07 13.80
N ARG A 130 6.26 -1.74 14.00
CA ARG A 130 5.52 -0.82 13.13
C ARG A 130 5.94 -0.92 11.66
N SER A 131 7.22 -1.11 11.36
CA SER A 131 7.70 -1.26 9.97
C SER A 131 7.06 -2.45 9.26
N LEU A 132 6.86 -3.59 9.94
CA LEU A 132 6.17 -4.75 9.39
C LEU A 132 4.66 -4.51 9.24
N VAL A 133 4.04 -3.80 10.19
CA VAL A 133 2.63 -3.41 10.07
C VAL A 133 2.43 -2.49 8.86
N VAL A 134 3.31 -1.51 8.68
CA VAL A 134 3.28 -0.59 7.52
C VAL A 134 3.51 -1.37 6.21
N ASP A 135 4.48 -2.28 6.17
CA ASP A 135 4.74 -3.13 5.00
C ASP A 135 3.48 -3.88 4.57
N LYS A 136 2.78 -4.53 5.51
CA LYS A 136 1.57 -5.30 5.23
C LYS A 136 0.36 -4.43 4.86
N LEU A 137 0.21 -3.25 5.47
CA LEU A 137 -0.94 -2.36 5.23
C LEU A 137 -0.82 -1.53 3.96
N THR A 138 0.39 -1.29 3.45
CA THR A 138 0.62 -0.34 2.35
C THR A 138 -0.17 -0.70 1.09
N ASN A 139 -0.25 -1.98 0.75
CA ASN A 139 -0.92 -2.46 -0.45
C ASN A 139 -2.19 -3.27 -0.16
N ALA A 140 -2.48 -3.56 1.11
CA ALA A 140 -3.65 -4.32 1.49
C ALA A 140 -4.94 -3.62 1.02
N GLU A 141 -5.79 -4.34 0.30
CA GLU A 141 -7.12 -3.87 -0.08
C GLU A 141 -8.09 -3.89 1.10
N MET A 142 -7.87 -4.84 2.01
CA MET A 142 -8.68 -5.02 3.21
C MET A 142 -7.83 -5.53 4.36
N ILE A 143 -8.14 -5.05 5.57
CA ILE A 143 -7.71 -5.67 6.82
C ILE A 143 -8.91 -6.28 7.52
N ILE A 144 -8.76 -7.54 7.97
CA ILE A 144 -9.78 -8.25 8.74
C ILE A 144 -9.24 -8.47 10.15
N PHE A 145 -9.92 -7.86 11.14
CA PHE A 145 -9.65 -8.08 12.54
C PHE A 145 -10.48 -9.25 13.04
N ASN A 146 -9.86 -10.38 13.31
CA ASN A 146 -10.53 -11.48 13.96
C ASN A 146 -10.55 -11.30 15.49
N ARG A 147 -11.37 -12.12 16.17
CA ARG A 147 -11.54 -12.10 17.63
C ARG A 147 -11.95 -10.73 18.17
N SER A 148 -12.62 -9.92 17.36
CA SER A 148 -13.17 -8.63 17.76
C SER A 148 -14.30 -8.82 18.75
N ASN A 149 -14.43 -7.86 19.68
CA ASN A 149 -15.49 -7.85 20.69
C ASN A 149 -15.84 -6.40 21.07
N GLU A 150 -16.80 -6.23 21.99
CA GLU A 150 -17.26 -4.92 22.46
C GLU A 150 -16.18 -4.04 23.09
N LYS A 151 -15.04 -4.62 23.52
CA LYS A 151 -13.91 -3.89 24.12
C LYS A 151 -12.85 -3.48 23.10
N THR A 152 -13.01 -3.89 21.83
CA THR A 152 -12.09 -3.53 20.76
C THR A 152 -12.19 -2.03 20.47
N ASP A 153 -11.10 -1.30 20.63
CA ASP A 153 -11.03 0.12 20.30
C ASP A 153 -10.94 0.32 18.78
N LYS A 154 -12.12 0.24 18.14
CA LYS A 154 -12.24 0.41 16.69
C LYS A 154 -11.78 1.81 16.22
N ASP A 155 -11.83 2.83 17.08
CA ASP A 155 -11.38 4.20 16.77
C ASP A 155 -9.85 4.29 16.71
N GLU A 156 -9.16 3.62 17.63
CA GLU A 156 -7.71 3.52 17.60
C GLU A 156 -7.23 2.75 16.37
N PHE A 157 -7.86 1.62 16.06
CA PHE A 157 -7.52 0.81 14.88
C PHE A 157 -7.72 1.61 13.59
N HIS A 158 -8.85 2.29 13.47
CA HIS A 158 -9.14 3.17 12.35
C HIS A 158 -8.03 4.22 12.16
N LYS A 159 -7.64 4.95 13.21
CA LYS A 159 -6.58 5.96 13.16
C LYS A 159 -5.24 5.37 12.70
N ILE A 160 -4.86 4.21 13.25
CA ILE A 160 -3.61 3.54 12.86
C ILE A 160 -3.62 3.19 11.38
N ILE A 161 -4.72 2.59 10.88
CA ILE A 161 -4.83 2.14 9.50
C ILE A 161 -4.87 3.33 8.56
N ARG A 162 -5.69 4.35 8.85
CA ARG A 162 -5.80 5.56 8.01
C ARG A 162 -4.50 6.37 7.99
N GLY A 163 -3.69 6.29 9.05
CA GLY A 163 -2.32 6.79 9.07
C GLY A 163 -1.38 6.08 8.10
N ILE A 164 -1.72 4.88 7.61
CA ILE A 164 -0.89 4.09 6.68
C ILE A 164 -1.55 3.96 5.30
N SER A 165 -2.82 3.62 5.23
CA SER A 165 -3.59 3.43 3.99
C SER A 165 -4.99 4.01 4.11
N ARG A 166 -5.35 4.91 3.20
CA ARG A 166 -6.72 5.46 3.11
C ARG A 166 -7.68 4.55 2.35
N ARG A 167 -7.16 3.65 1.51
CA ARG A 167 -7.94 2.76 0.65
C ARG A 167 -8.31 1.45 1.31
N CYS A 168 -7.49 0.99 2.26
CA CYS A 168 -7.69 -0.29 2.90
C CYS A 168 -9.08 -0.34 3.57
N ALA A 169 -9.94 -1.26 3.14
CA ALA A 169 -11.19 -1.53 3.82
C ALA A 169 -10.92 -2.17 5.18
N ILE A 170 -11.70 -1.80 6.20
CA ILE A 170 -11.52 -2.31 7.55
C ILE A 170 -12.74 -3.14 7.92
N ALA A 171 -12.52 -4.40 8.27
CA ALA A 171 -13.56 -5.34 8.67
C ALA A 171 -13.21 -5.98 10.01
N TYR A 172 -14.24 -6.33 10.77
CA TYR A 172 -14.14 -6.96 12.10
C TYR A 172 -14.95 -8.24 12.08
N GLU A 173 -14.31 -9.38 12.31
CA GLU A 173 -14.97 -10.66 12.55
C GLU A 173 -15.31 -10.78 14.02
N ASN A 174 -16.60 -10.86 14.31
CA ASN A 174 -17.12 -11.03 15.66
C ASN A 174 -17.06 -12.52 16.08
N ALA A 175 -17.21 -12.78 17.37
CA ALA A 175 -17.16 -14.14 17.92
C ALA A 175 -18.26 -15.08 17.39
N ASP A 176 -19.37 -14.54 16.88
CA ASP A 176 -20.46 -15.29 16.25
C ASP A 176 -20.26 -15.50 14.74
N GLY A 177 -19.13 -15.06 14.18
CA GLY A 177 -18.80 -15.15 12.75
C GLY A 177 -19.45 -14.07 11.89
N THR A 178 -20.14 -13.10 12.48
CA THR A 178 -20.65 -11.94 11.74
C THR A 178 -19.54 -10.94 11.42
N MET A 179 -19.68 -10.23 10.31
CA MET A 179 -18.72 -9.22 9.89
C MET A 179 -19.31 -7.83 10.05
N ASP A 180 -18.58 -6.96 10.77
CA ASP A 180 -18.82 -5.53 10.80
C ASP A 180 -17.81 -4.83 9.91
N TYR A 181 -18.24 -3.73 9.25
CA TYR A 181 -17.36 -2.91 8.43
C TYR A 181 -17.19 -1.53 9.05
N ASP A 182 -15.99 -0.96 8.93
CA ASP A 182 -15.75 0.41 9.33
C ASP A 182 -16.21 1.35 8.21
N GLU A 183 -17.34 2.00 8.42
CA GLU A 183 -17.96 2.94 7.47
C GLU A 183 -17.60 4.41 7.79
N LYS A 184 -16.61 4.66 8.66
CA LYS A 184 -16.21 6.02 9.01
C LYS A 184 -15.62 6.74 7.82
N GLU A 185 -16.12 7.94 7.59
CA GLU A 185 -15.54 8.84 6.60
C GLU A 185 -14.34 9.59 7.19
N ASP A 186 -13.27 9.69 6.39
CA ASP A 186 -12.07 10.47 6.69
C ASP A 186 -11.98 11.66 5.73
N PRO A 187 -12.64 12.77 6.02
CA PRO A 187 -12.53 13.94 5.17
C PRO A 187 -11.08 14.43 5.13
N LEU A 188 -10.67 14.90 3.95
CA LEU A 188 -9.39 15.57 3.84
C LEU A 188 -9.41 16.88 4.62
N PRO A 189 -8.32 17.29 5.29
CA PRO A 189 -8.25 18.52 6.07
C PRO A 189 -8.23 19.80 5.21
N PHE A 190 -8.35 19.65 3.89
CA PHE A 190 -8.38 20.72 2.90
C PHE A 190 -9.49 20.45 1.87
N ASP A 191 -10.04 21.54 1.32
CA ASP A 191 -11.10 21.45 0.32
C ASP A 191 -10.51 21.17 -1.08
N VAL A 192 -10.71 19.95 -1.58
CA VAL A 192 -10.27 19.54 -2.92
C VAL A 192 -10.98 20.27 -4.04
N ASN A 193 -12.11 20.91 -3.78
CA ASN A 193 -12.91 21.65 -4.76
C ASN A 193 -12.66 23.16 -4.71
N ALA A 194 -11.79 23.62 -3.81
CA ALA A 194 -11.39 25.03 -3.75
C ALA A 194 -10.70 25.46 -5.07
N PRO A 195 -10.82 26.73 -5.48
CA PRO A 195 -10.12 27.26 -6.65
C PRO A 195 -8.60 27.09 -6.58
N VAL A 196 -8.05 27.13 -5.38
CA VAL A 196 -6.68 26.76 -5.03
C VAL A 196 -6.74 25.85 -3.81
N ILE A 197 -6.25 24.64 -3.96
CA ILE A 197 -6.17 23.67 -2.86
C ILE A 197 -4.97 24.05 -2.00
N GLU A 198 -5.19 24.65 -0.86
CA GLU A 198 -4.14 25.04 0.07
C GLU A 198 -3.79 23.87 0.99
N ILE A 199 -2.54 23.41 0.91
CA ILE A 199 -2.01 22.30 1.71
C ILE A 199 -1.15 22.89 2.83
N ALA A 200 -1.62 22.81 4.06
CA ALA A 200 -0.87 23.26 5.22
C ALA A 200 0.37 22.35 5.44
N ASP A 201 1.38 22.87 6.13
CA ASP A 201 2.63 22.13 6.39
C ASP A 201 2.40 20.75 7.03
N ARG A 202 1.48 20.67 7.99
CA ARG A 202 1.10 19.42 8.68
C ARG A 202 0.36 18.43 7.78
N ASP A 203 -0.29 18.91 6.72
CA ASP A 203 -1.17 18.10 5.86
C ASP A 203 -0.43 17.55 4.63
N TYR A 204 0.85 17.92 4.44
CA TYR A 204 1.62 17.55 3.25
C TYR A 204 1.71 16.03 3.05
N ALA A 205 1.99 15.27 4.10
CA ALA A 205 2.12 13.82 3.99
C ALA A 205 0.79 13.17 3.58
N LEU A 206 -0.30 13.63 4.18
CA LEU A 206 -1.66 13.16 3.86
C LEU A 206 -2.05 13.50 2.43
N TRP A 207 -1.83 14.75 2.01
CA TRP A 207 -2.06 15.17 0.63
C TRP A 207 -1.23 14.36 -0.38
N TYR A 208 0.07 14.19 -0.11
CA TYR A 208 0.95 13.45 -1.02
C TYR A 208 0.48 12.00 -1.21
N ARG A 209 0.02 11.35 -0.15
CA ARG A 209 -0.52 9.98 -0.22
C ARG A 209 -1.82 9.94 -1.00
N ASP A 210 -2.81 10.76 -0.65
CA ASP A 210 -4.10 10.82 -1.32
C ASP A 210 -3.93 11.11 -2.83
N MET A 211 -3.05 12.04 -3.16
CA MET A 211 -2.69 12.38 -4.54
C MET A 211 -1.97 11.22 -5.27
N ALA A 212 -1.10 10.48 -4.59
CA ALA A 212 -0.40 9.35 -5.19
C ALA A 212 -1.35 8.17 -5.45
N GLU A 213 -2.34 7.99 -4.59
CA GLU A 213 -3.38 6.97 -4.74
C GLU A 213 -4.43 7.36 -5.80
N GLU A 214 -4.82 8.64 -5.86
CA GLU A 214 -5.87 9.15 -6.75
C GLU A 214 -5.42 10.41 -7.52
N PRO A 215 -4.43 10.32 -8.40
CA PRO A 215 -3.88 11.49 -9.09
C PRO A 215 -4.92 12.22 -9.97
N ASP A 216 -5.87 11.50 -10.54
CA ASP A 216 -6.91 12.10 -11.40
C ASP A 216 -7.86 13.00 -10.62
N LYS A 217 -8.01 12.82 -9.31
CA LYS A 217 -8.76 13.68 -8.40
C LYS A 217 -8.23 15.12 -8.37
N TYR A 218 -6.93 15.29 -8.62
CA TYR A 218 -6.23 16.58 -8.62
C TYR A 218 -5.95 17.11 -10.04
N ASN A 219 -6.15 16.30 -11.06
CA ASN A 219 -5.84 16.67 -12.44
C ASN A 219 -6.64 17.89 -12.90
N GLY A 220 -5.94 18.91 -13.40
CA GLY A 220 -6.52 20.20 -13.82
C GLY A 220 -6.82 21.18 -12.68
N LYS A 221 -6.47 20.85 -11.43
CA LYS A 221 -6.64 21.72 -10.26
C LYS A 221 -5.37 22.50 -9.95
N THR A 222 -5.51 23.58 -9.22
CA THR A 222 -4.38 24.37 -8.72
C THR A 222 -4.13 24.00 -7.26
N VAL A 223 -2.87 23.70 -6.93
CA VAL A 223 -2.42 23.36 -5.57
C VAL A 223 -1.42 24.41 -5.06
N LYS A 224 -1.44 24.65 -3.75
CA LYS A 224 -0.47 25.54 -3.09
C LYS A 224 0.10 24.86 -1.86
N PHE A 225 1.41 24.74 -1.79
CA PHE A 225 2.09 24.13 -0.64
C PHE A 225 3.52 24.65 -0.48
N LYS A 226 4.08 24.42 0.70
CA LYS A 226 5.50 24.66 0.99
C LYS A 226 6.31 23.39 0.78
N GLY A 227 7.40 23.49 -0.01
CA GLY A 227 8.28 22.37 -0.30
C GLY A 227 9.75 22.75 -0.33
N ILE A 228 10.61 21.75 -0.24
CA ILE A 228 12.05 21.86 -0.45
C ILE A 228 12.38 21.43 -1.88
N VAL A 229 13.24 22.19 -2.52
CA VAL A 229 13.62 21.96 -3.93
C VAL A 229 14.78 20.97 -4.02
N ALA A 230 14.65 20.00 -4.91
CA ALA A 230 15.74 19.14 -5.35
C ALA A 230 16.09 19.44 -6.81
N VAL A 231 17.35 19.83 -7.04
CA VAL A 231 17.91 20.10 -8.36
C VAL A 231 19.01 19.09 -8.64
N ASN A 232 19.00 18.51 -9.82
CA ASN A 232 20.12 17.72 -10.28
C ASN A 232 20.38 18.02 -11.78
N GLY A 233 21.66 17.95 -12.21
CA GLY A 233 22.09 18.31 -13.57
C GLY A 233 21.52 17.42 -14.70
N LYS A 234 20.72 16.40 -14.38
CA LYS A 234 20.05 15.51 -15.34
C LYS A 234 18.62 15.95 -15.64
N LEU A 235 18.08 16.93 -14.90
CA LEU A 235 16.73 17.44 -15.12
C LEU A 235 16.68 18.33 -16.37
N PRO A 236 15.57 18.36 -17.12
CA PRO A 236 15.36 19.29 -18.22
C PRO A 236 15.49 20.75 -17.75
N LYS A 237 15.73 21.65 -18.70
CA LYS A 237 15.71 23.09 -18.42
C LYS A 237 14.38 23.49 -17.76
N ASN A 238 14.43 24.40 -16.81
CA ASN A 238 13.29 24.88 -16.04
C ASN A 238 12.49 23.77 -15.30
N THR A 239 13.17 22.67 -14.98
CA THR A 239 12.55 21.58 -14.24
C THR A 239 13.32 21.33 -12.96
N VAL A 240 12.57 21.24 -11.86
CA VAL A 240 13.07 20.85 -10.54
C VAL A 240 12.15 19.74 -9.98
N VAL A 241 12.52 19.15 -8.87
CA VAL A 241 11.58 18.36 -8.06
C VAL A 241 11.27 19.17 -6.82
N CYS A 242 10.00 19.37 -6.50
CA CYS A 242 9.57 20.07 -5.31
C CYS A 242 8.71 19.17 -4.44
N GLY A 243 9.04 19.09 -3.15
CA GLY A 243 8.33 18.23 -2.23
C GLY A 243 8.85 18.35 -0.81
N ARG A 244 8.62 17.32 0.00
CA ARG A 244 9.11 17.26 1.39
C ARG A 244 9.65 15.89 1.74
N HIS A 245 10.44 15.83 2.80
CA HIS A 245 10.72 14.56 3.46
C HIS A 245 9.48 14.14 4.23
N VAL A 246 9.12 12.87 4.11
CA VAL A 246 7.94 12.26 4.77
C VAL A 246 8.41 11.06 5.57
N MET A 247 7.89 10.95 6.78
CA MET A 247 8.07 9.82 7.67
C MET A 247 6.74 9.10 7.84
N THR A 248 6.71 7.80 7.60
CA THR A 248 5.51 6.98 7.77
C THR A 248 5.49 6.28 9.12
N CYS A 249 6.60 5.64 9.50
CA CYS A 249 6.65 4.85 10.73
C CYS A 249 7.79 5.25 11.67
N CYS A 250 8.98 5.54 11.16
CA CYS A 250 10.16 5.83 12.00
C CYS A 250 11.20 6.65 11.23
N VAL A 251 12.25 7.09 11.92
CA VAL A 251 13.31 7.92 11.33
C VAL A 251 14.00 7.22 10.16
N GLU A 252 14.07 5.90 10.16
CA GLU A 252 14.76 5.12 9.13
C GLU A 252 13.98 5.07 7.81
N ASP A 253 12.66 5.32 7.82
CA ASP A 253 11.83 5.35 6.61
C ASP A 253 11.68 6.74 5.99
N ILE A 254 12.33 7.75 6.56
CA ILE A 254 12.27 9.10 6.02
C ILE A 254 12.73 9.10 4.57
N SER A 255 11.83 9.49 3.68
CA SER A 255 12.11 9.56 2.26
C SER A 255 11.62 10.88 1.65
N TYR A 256 12.33 11.35 0.65
CA TYR A 256 11.91 12.57 -0.06
C TYR A 256 10.76 12.23 -1.02
N LYS A 257 9.62 12.83 -0.78
CA LYS A 257 8.40 12.72 -1.57
C LYS A 257 8.18 14.01 -2.33
N GLY A 258 8.52 14.03 -3.61
CA GLY A 258 8.44 15.24 -4.44
C GLY A 258 7.87 14.96 -5.82
N LEU A 259 7.42 16.02 -6.47
CA LEU A 259 6.81 15.99 -7.80
C LEU A 259 7.68 16.73 -8.81
N VAL A 260 7.69 16.25 -10.04
CA VAL A 260 8.29 16.97 -11.16
C VAL A 260 7.60 18.33 -11.28
N THR A 261 8.37 19.39 -11.23
CA THR A 261 7.89 20.77 -11.14
C THR A 261 8.53 21.60 -12.25
N VAL A 262 7.70 22.13 -13.13
CA VAL A 262 8.13 23.05 -14.21
C VAL A 262 7.99 24.47 -13.72
N ILE A 263 9.11 25.19 -13.64
CA ILE A 263 9.19 26.56 -13.17
C ILE A 263 9.20 27.55 -14.35
N PRO A 264 8.72 28.80 -14.17
CA PRO A 264 8.77 29.84 -15.20
C PRO A 264 10.20 30.18 -15.64
N ASP A 265 10.33 30.68 -16.88
CA ASP A 265 11.62 31.20 -17.38
C ASP A 265 12.13 32.35 -16.48
N GLY A 266 13.46 32.33 -16.23
CA GLY A 266 14.10 33.37 -15.42
C GLY A 266 14.08 33.14 -13.91
N VAL A 267 13.37 32.14 -13.41
CA VAL A 267 13.42 31.72 -12.01
C VAL A 267 14.63 30.83 -11.81
N SER A 268 15.46 31.17 -10.82
CA SER A 268 16.62 30.37 -10.43
C SER A 268 16.45 29.88 -8.99
N LEU A 269 16.54 28.57 -8.81
CA LEU A 269 16.43 27.88 -7.52
C LEU A 269 17.67 27.05 -7.29
N ASN A 270 18.12 27.02 -6.04
CA ASN A 270 19.21 26.16 -5.61
C ASN A 270 18.65 24.88 -4.99
N ASN A 271 19.49 23.85 -4.98
CA ASN A 271 19.19 22.63 -4.26
C ASN A 271 19.00 22.94 -2.76
N ARG A 272 17.90 22.41 -2.18
CA ARG A 272 17.46 22.64 -0.80
C ARG A 272 16.88 24.04 -0.50
N ASP A 273 16.60 24.87 -1.50
CA ASP A 273 15.78 26.06 -1.28
C ASP A 273 14.39 25.65 -0.78
N TRP A 274 13.89 26.31 0.26
CA TRP A 274 12.49 26.21 0.66
C TRP A 274 11.68 27.23 -0.10
N VAL A 275 10.55 26.79 -0.65
CA VAL A 275 9.65 27.61 -1.47
C VAL A 275 8.20 27.32 -1.13
N VAL A 276 7.36 28.33 -1.28
CA VAL A 276 5.91 28.15 -1.42
C VAL A 276 5.60 28.25 -2.90
N ILE A 277 4.96 27.23 -3.44
CA ILE A 277 4.55 27.20 -4.84
C ILE A 277 3.02 27.17 -4.96
N THR A 278 2.50 27.90 -5.95
CA THR A 278 1.16 27.75 -6.48
C THR A 278 1.28 27.22 -7.89
N ALA A 279 0.74 26.03 -8.16
CA ALA A 279 0.96 25.35 -9.42
C ALA A 279 -0.30 24.62 -9.92
N ASP A 280 -0.46 24.55 -11.23
CA ASP A 280 -1.44 23.64 -11.84
C ASP A 280 -0.91 22.20 -11.75
N PHE A 281 -1.73 21.33 -11.24
CA PHE A 281 -1.50 19.90 -11.16
C PHE A 281 -2.01 19.22 -12.43
N VAL A 282 -1.13 18.60 -13.19
CA VAL A 282 -1.46 17.96 -14.48
C VAL A 282 -0.95 16.53 -14.49
N VAL A 283 -1.80 15.58 -14.85
CA VAL A 283 -1.40 14.19 -15.07
C VAL A 283 -1.05 14.00 -16.54
N GLU A 284 0.24 13.95 -16.86
CA GLU A 284 0.72 13.82 -18.21
C GLU A 284 1.90 12.83 -18.31
N TYR A 285 2.21 12.36 -19.54
CA TYR A 285 3.41 11.56 -19.76
C TYR A 285 4.68 12.38 -19.47
N ASN A 286 5.52 11.87 -18.59
CA ASN A 286 6.79 12.52 -18.30
C ASN A 286 7.96 11.54 -18.43
N LYS A 287 9.02 11.98 -19.12
CA LYS A 287 10.22 11.15 -19.36
C LYS A 287 10.92 10.71 -18.07
N LEU A 288 10.82 11.51 -17.02
CA LEU A 288 11.43 11.19 -15.71
C LEU A 288 10.71 10.02 -15.02
N TYR A 289 9.39 9.95 -15.17
CA TYR A 289 8.59 8.84 -14.67
C TYR A 289 8.57 7.63 -15.63
N ARG A 290 8.89 7.86 -16.92
CA ARG A 290 8.70 6.90 -18.03
C ARG A 290 7.25 6.41 -18.16
N ALA A 291 6.31 7.17 -17.62
CA ALA A 291 4.89 6.87 -17.54
C ALA A 291 4.08 8.17 -17.45
N LYS A 292 2.74 8.06 -17.44
CA LYS A 292 1.88 9.15 -16.98
C LYS A 292 2.04 9.32 -15.47
N GLY A 293 2.15 10.57 -15.04
CA GLY A 293 2.28 10.92 -13.63
C GLY A 293 2.09 12.41 -13.39
N PRO A 294 2.04 12.83 -12.13
CA PRO A 294 1.75 14.20 -11.76
C PRO A 294 2.93 15.13 -12.07
N VAL A 295 2.63 16.23 -12.74
CA VAL A 295 3.55 17.32 -13.04
C VAL A 295 2.94 18.62 -12.53
N LEU A 296 3.72 19.41 -11.81
CA LEU A 296 3.33 20.73 -11.33
C LEU A 296 3.81 21.79 -12.32
N LYS A 297 2.88 22.59 -12.85
CA LYS A 297 3.18 23.76 -13.69
C LYS A 297 3.02 25.02 -12.84
N VAL A 298 4.16 25.58 -12.43
CA VAL A 298 4.17 26.67 -11.45
C VAL A 298 3.63 27.96 -12.07
N LYS A 299 2.67 28.57 -11.36
CA LYS A 299 2.13 29.90 -11.62
C LYS A 299 2.85 30.95 -10.78
N GLU A 300 3.03 30.65 -9.48
CA GLU A 300 3.66 31.53 -8.53
C GLU A 300 4.66 30.74 -7.68
N ILE A 301 5.78 31.36 -7.36
CA ILE A 301 6.80 30.78 -6.51
C ILE A 301 7.46 31.85 -5.67
N GLU A 302 7.57 31.60 -4.37
CA GLU A 302 8.18 32.49 -3.41
C GLU A 302 9.18 31.71 -2.56
N LYS A 303 10.35 32.30 -2.28
CA LYS A 303 11.28 31.72 -1.29
C LYS A 303 10.67 31.81 0.09
N SER A 304 10.86 30.78 0.87
CA SER A 304 10.32 30.68 2.22
C SER A 304 11.38 30.17 3.18
N GLU A 305 11.18 30.44 4.44
CA GLU A 305 11.90 29.73 5.50
C GLU A 305 11.36 28.29 5.63
N LYS A 306 12.20 27.42 6.20
CA LYS A 306 11.78 26.06 6.52
C LYS A 306 10.58 26.06 7.48
N PRO A 307 9.68 25.07 7.38
CA PRO A 307 8.61 24.91 8.34
C PRO A 307 9.16 24.51 9.72
N GLU A 308 8.37 24.69 10.76
CA GLU A 308 8.72 24.27 12.11
C GLU A 308 9.05 22.78 12.15
N GLN A 309 8.23 21.96 11.48
CA GLN A 309 8.44 20.53 11.28
C GLN A 309 8.94 20.27 9.85
N GLU A 310 10.24 20.03 9.68
CA GLU A 310 10.83 19.82 8.35
C GLU A 310 10.38 18.50 7.71
N VAL A 311 10.23 17.45 8.50
CA VAL A 311 9.75 16.14 8.07
C VAL A 311 8.23 16.08 8.28
N ALA A 312 7.48 15.92 7.20
CA ALA A 312 6.03 15.76 7.28
C ALA A 312 5.68 14.35 7.80
N THR A 313 4.65 14.26 8.62
CA THR A 313 4.13 13.02 9.20
C THR A 313 2.63 12.91 8.95
N PHE A 314 2.05 11.78 9.32
CA PHE A 314 0.61 11.52 9.19
C PHE A 314 -0.18 11.80 10.49
N TYR A 315 0.47 12.35 11.50
CA TYR A 315 -0.11 12.67 12.82
C TYR A 315 0.08 14.14 13.16
#